data_605d019bd1248625d5c8a181beeca6f6
#
_entry.id   605d019bd1248625d5c8a181beeca6f6
#
_cell.length_a   1.000
_cell.length_b   1.000
_cell.length_c   1.000
_cell.angle_alpha   90.00
_cell.angle_beta   90.00
_cell.angle_gamma   90.00
#
_symmetry.space_group_name_H-M   'P 1'
#
loop_
_entity.id
_entity.type
_entity.pdbx_description
1 polymer ?
#
loop_
_entity_poly.entity_id
_entity_poly.type
_entity_poly.pdbx_seq_one_letter_code
_entity_poly.pdbx_strand_id
1 'polypeptide(L)'
;MDNKTDILAAWREYQALPDNEWRKDFFCPETGGYLVTSWKRLEEASSKNEPEKLEIEHSMCLVFAKSGFKIRHYEDGKLQGSFDVTINNVRADLKKTRSTNNIIRYGKHAIRVQNAEIILVEFEQWNNKFRDVVSELSRKGIHGYYYVSGSELIHSF
;
A
#
# COMPACT_ATOMS: atom_id res chain seq x y z
N MET A 1 -0.19 -2.45 26.23
CA MET A 1 0.53 -3.42 25.41
C MET A 1 2.01 -3.09 25.37
N ASP A 2 2.83 -4.08 25.51
CA ASP A 2 4.28 -3.89 25.40
C ASP A 2 4.65 -3.76 23.94
N ASN A 3 5.04 -2.57 23.51
CA ASN A 3 5.45 -2.27 22.14
C ASN A 3 6.64 -3.14 21.67
N LYS A 4 7.55 -3.48 22.59
CA LYS A 4 8.70 -4.35 22.29
C LYS A 4 8.27 -5.77 21.94
N THR A 5 7.26 -6.30 22.63
CA THR A 5 6.72 -7.64 22.37
C THR A 5 6.07 -7.68 20.98
N ASP A 6 5.30 -6.65 20.63
CA ASP A 6 4.65 -6.55 19.32
C ASP A 6 5.66 -6.42 18.19
N ILE A 7 6.72 -5.64 18.38
CA ILE A 7 7.80 -5.49 17.39
C ILE A 7 8.55 -6.81 17.20
N LEU A 8 8.85 -7.52 18.29
CA LEU A 8 9.52 -8.82 18.21
C LEU A 8 8.64 -9.85 17.50
N ALA A 9 7.35 -9.87 17.76
CA ALA A 9 6.40 -10.75 17.07
C ALA A 9 6.36 -10.44 15.56
N ALA A 10 6.35 -9.15 15.19
CA ALA A 10 6.41 -8.72 13.79
C ALA A 10 7.72 -9.14 13.11
N TRP A 11 8.84 -9.05 13.81
CA TRP A 11 10.13 -9.49 13.30
C TRP A 11 10.13 -10.99 13.01
N ARG A 12 9.59 -11.79 13.92
CA ARG A 12 9.47 -13.24 13.74
C ARG A 12 8.57 -13.59 12.57
N GLU A 13 7.45 -12.89 12.42
CA GLU A 13 6.54 -13.05 11.28
C GLU A 13 7.25 -12.76 9.97
N TYR A 14 7.96 -11.62 9.90
CA TYR A 14 8.72 -11.20 8.73
C TYR A 14 9.77 -12.25 8.35
N GLN A 15 10.54 -12.73 9.31
CA GLN A 15 11.57 -13.75 9.07
C GLN A 15 11.00 -15.10 8.67
N ALA A 16 9.81 -15.45 9.15
CA ALA A 16 9.17 -16.73 8.87
C ALA A 16 8.55 -16.80 7.48
N LEU A 17 8.37 -15.67 6.79
CA LEU A 17 7.86 -15.67 5.42
C LEU A 17 8.83 -16.43 4.50
N PRO A 18 8.33 -17.36 3.65
CA PRO A 18 9.21 -18.17 2.80
C PRO A 18 10.03 -17.34 1.83
N ASP A 19 11.34 -17.50 1.84
CA ASP A 19 12.26 -16.76 0.97
C ASP A 19 12.12 -17.13 -0.51
N ASN A 20 11.59 -18.31 -0.81
CA ASN A 20 11.32 -18.72 -2.19
C ASN A 20 10.06 -18.05 -2.77
N GLU A 21 9.21 -17.48 -1.95
CA GLU A 21 8.00 -16.77 -2.36
C GLU A 21 8.17 -15.25 -2.27
N TRP A 22 8.89 -14.78 -1.26
CA TRP A 22 8.99 -13.38 -0.90
C TRP A 22 10.42 -12.87 -0.88
N ARG A 23 10.65 -11.72 -1.52
CA ARG A 23 11.85 -10.92 -1.28
C ARG A 23 11.57 -10.05 -0.06
N LYS A 24 12.42 -10.16 0.97
CA LYS A 24 12.31 -9.35 2.18
C LYS A 24 13.02 -8.02 1.97
N ASP A 25 12.23 -6.94 1.81
CA ASP A 25 12.75 -5.65 1.39
C ASP A 25 13.08 -4.72 2.54
N PHE A 26 12.27 -4.72 3.60
CA PHE A 26 12.42 -3.75 4.67
C PHE A 26 11.72 -4.20 5.94
N PHE A 27 12.34 -3.97 7.08
CA PHE A 27 11.74 -4.10 8.40
C PHE A 27 12.06 -2.87 9.23
N CYS A 28 11.07 -2.26 9.85
CA CYS A 28 11.24 -1.08 10.70
C CYS A 28 11.36 -1.49 12.17
N PRO A 29 12.56 -1.39 12.78
CA PRO A 29 12.75 -1.83 14.16
C PRO A 29 12.05 -0.94 15.19
N GLU A 30 11.67 0.28 14.83
CA GLU A 30 10.98 1.22 15.72
C GLU A 30 9.47 0.95 15.77
N THR A 31 8.88 0.41 14.70
CA THR A 31 7.43 0.25 14.59
C THR A 31 6.96 -1.17 14.38
N GLY A 32 7.83 -2.05 13.90
CA GLY A 32 7.47 -3.41 13.51
C GLY A 32 6.82 -3.51 12.13
N GLY A 33 6.71 -2.41 11.41
CA GLY A 33 6.24 -2.42 10.03
C GLY A 33 7.24 -3.12 9.10
N TYR A 34 6.76 -3.72 8.02
CA TYR A 34 7.63 -4.37 7.05
C TYR A 34 7.08 -4.31 5.63
N LEU A 35 7.99 -4.55 4.69
CA LEU A 35 7.66 -4.68 3.27
C LEU A 35 8.32 -5.94 2.72
N VAL A 36 7.51 -6.77 2.08
CA VAL A 36 7.97 -7.90 1.27
C VAL A 36 7.34 -7.81 -0.11
N THR A 37 8.08 -8.23 -1.13
CA THR A 37 7.61 -8.24 -2.52
C THR A 37 7.67 -9.66 -3.05
N SER A 38 6.58 -10.12 -3.64
CA SER A 38 6.52 -11.42 -4.32
C SER A 38 7.55 -11.47 -5.45
N TRP A 39 8.30 -12.56 -5.56
CA TRP A 39 9.21 -12.78 -6.70
C TRP A 39 8.45 -12.74 -8.03
N LYS A 40 7.20 -13.22 -8.05
CA LYS A 40 6.35 -13.17 -9.24
C LYS A 40 5.99 -11.73 -9.64
N ARG A 41 5.82 -10.82 -8.66
CA ARG A 41 5.60 -9.40 -8.96
C ARG A 41 6.83 -8.79 -9.64
N LEU A 42 8.03 -9.17 -9.20
CA LEU A 42 9.27 -8.69 -9.81
C LEU A 42 9.43 -9.21 -11.25
N GLU A 43 9.11 -10.48 -11.48
CA GLU A 43 9.10 -11.07 -12.82
C GLU A 43 8.08 -10.39 -13.73
N GLU A 44 6.90 -10.12 -13.21
CA GLU A 44 5.84 -9.42 -13.94
C GLU A 44 6.27 -8.02 -14.37
N ALA A 45 6.87 -7.24 -13.47
CA ALA A 45 7.36 -5.90 -13.80
C ALA A 45 8.45 -5.94 -14.89
N SER A 46 9.33 -6.94 -14.84
CA SER A 46 10.36 -7.15 -15.86
C SER A 46 9.75 -7.52 -17.21
N SER A 47 8.83 -8.50 -17.23
CA SER A 47 8.22 -8.98 -18.48
C SER A 47 7.31 -7.94 -19.13
N LYS A 48 6.65 -7.09 -18.36
CA LYS A 48 5.81 -5.99 -18.88
C LYS A 48 6.59 -4.71 -19.14
N ASN A 49 7.90 -4.71 -18.89
CA ASN A 49 8.76 -3.53 -19.00
C ASN A 49 8.22 -2.33 -18.19
N GLU A 50 7.89 -2.57 -16.94
CA GLU A 50 7.32 -1.58 -16.00
C GLU A 50 8.20 -1.32 -14.77
N PRO A 51 9.54 -1.10 -14.92
CA PRO A 51 10.40 -0.89 -13.75
C PRO A 51 10.07 0.39 -12.97
N GLU A 52 9.63 1.43 -13.66
CA GLU A 52 9.28 2.72 -13.04
C GLU A 52 8.00 2.61 -12.20
N LYS A 53 7.02 1.87 -12.69
CA LYS A 53 5.79 1.60 -11.94
C LYS A 53 6.09 0.85 -10.65
N LEU A 54 6.92 -0.19 -10.73
CA LEU A 54 7.32 -0.96 -9.56
C LEU A 54 8.06 -0.09 -8.54
N GLU A 55 8.93 0.80 -8.99
CA GLU A 55 9.68 1.71 -8.14
C GLU A 55 8.76 2.68 -7.39
N ILE A 56 7.77 3.25 -8.08
CA ILE A 56 6.76 4.13 -7.48
C ILE A 56 5.97 3.39 -6.41
N GLU A 57 5.46 2.21 -6.73
CA GLU A 57 4.70 1.39 -5.80
C GLU A 57 5.54 0.99 -4.58
N HIS A 58 6.79 0.60 -4.81
CA HIS A 58 7.72 0.24 -3.74
C HIS A 58 8.00 1.42 -2.80
N SER A 59 8.20 2.61 -3.36
CA SER A 59 8.42 3.83 -2.57
C SER A 59 7.22 4.17 -1.70
N MET A 60 6.00 4.03 -2.24
CA MET A 60 4.77 4.21 -1.46
C MET A 60 4.67 3.18 -0.33
N CYS A 61 4.93 1.93 -0.62
CA CYS A 61 4.91 0.86 0.38
C CYS A 61 5.89 1.10 1.53
N LEU A 62 7.07 1.64 1.24
CA LEU A 62 8.06 1.97 2.26
C LEU A 62 7.54 3.02 3.26
N VAL A 63 6.81 4.03 2.80
CA VAL A 63 6.23 5.04 3.68
C VAL A 63 5.27 4.40 4.69
N PHE A 64 4.40 3.51 4.22
CA PHE A 64 3.48 2.78 5.09
C PHE A 64 4.21 1.82 6.04
N ALA A 65 5.20 1.09 5.54
CA ALA A 65 5.98 0.16 6.36
C ALA A 65 6.72 0.88 7.49
N LYS A 66 7.31 2.03 7.22
CA LYS A 66 7.96 2.86 8.25
C LYS A 66 6.99 3.32 9.34
N SER A 67 5.73 3.48 9.00
CA SER A 67 4.67 3.87 9.94
C SER A 67 4.06 2.70 10.72
N GLY A 68 4.58 1.49 10.54
CA GLY A 68 4.17 0.32 11.31
C GLY A 68 3.24 -0.64 10.59
N PHE A 69 2.91 -0.37 9.35
CA PHE A 69 2.05 -1.25 8.57
C PHE A 69 2.84 -2.42 7.97
N LYS A 70 2.21 -3.59 7.88
CA LYS A 70 2.78 -4.80 7.29
C LYS A 70 2.30 -4.91 5.86
N ILE A 71 3.19 -4.67 4.91
CA ILE A 71 2.87 -4.60 3.48
C ILE A 71 3.40 -5.83 2.75
N ARG A 72 2.52 -6.49 1.99
CA ARG A 72 2.89 -7.55 1.05
C ARG A 72 2.48 -7.12 -0.34
N HIS A 73 3.45 -7.01 -1.25
CA HIS A 73 3.24 -6.57 -2.63
C HIS A 73 3.13 -7.81 -3.53
N TYR A 74 1.96 -7.97 -4.15
CA TYR A 74 1.62 -9.15 -4.95
C TYR A 74 1.66 -8.88 -6.45
N GLU A 75 1.79 -9.95 -7.23
CA GLU A 75 1.52 -9.97 -8.66
C GLU A 75 0.01 -9.91 -8.94
N ASP A 76 -0.37 -9.43 -10.14
CA ASP A 76 -1.77 -9.38 -10.57
C ASP A 76 -2.40 -10.78 -10.57
N GLY A 77 -3.66 -10.84 -10.17
CA GLY A 77 -4.44 -12.07 -10.20
C GLY A 77 -4.14 -13.05 -9.08
N LYS A 78 -3.25 -12.74 -8.16
CA LYS A 78 -2.92 -13.62 -7.03
C LYS A 78 -4.20 -13.79 -6.18
N LEU A 79 -4.77 -13.60 -5.45
CA LEU A 79 -5.94 -13.78 -4.57
C LEU A 79 -7.26 -13.40 -5.27
N GLN A 80 -7.42 -13.77 -6.53
CA GLN A 80 -8.64 -13.52 -7.33
C GLN A 80 -8.96 -12.03 -7.51
N GLY A 81 -7.94 -11.20 -7.70
CA GLY A 81 -8.14 -9.78 -7.95
C GLY A 81 -6.86 -9.14 -8.48
N SER A 82 -6.98 -7.92 -8.96
CA SER A 82 -5.85 -7.13 -9.45
C SER A 82 -5.45 -6.01 -8.49
N PHE A 83 -5.76 -6.17 -7.21
CA PHE A 83 -5.25 -5.26 -6.17
C PHE A 83 -3.72 -5.41 -6.06
N ASP A 84 -3.07 -4.35 -5.59
CA ASP A 84 -1.60 -4.30 -5.60
C ASP A 84 -0.96 -4.95 -4.38
N VAL A 85 -1.49 -4.71 -3.21
CA VAL A 85 -0.87 -5.09 -1.94
C VAL A 85 -1.89 -5.59 -0.93
N THR A 86 -1.41 -6.28 0.11
CA THR A 86 -2.13 -6.31 1.38
C THR A 86 -1.42 -5.41 2.39
N ILE A 87 -2.20 -4.74 3.21
CA ILE A 87 -1.73 -3.90 4.31
C ILE A 87 -2.41 -4.39 5.58
N ASN A 88 -1.63 -4.92 6.52
CA ASN A 88 -2.15 -5.60 7.70
C ASN A 88 -3.23 -6.64 7.34
N ASN A 89 -2.97 -7.42 6.29
CA ASN A 89 -3.86 -8.45 5.72
C ASN A 89 -5.14 -7.92 5.05
N VAL A 90 -5.26 -6.62 4.82
CA VAL A 90 -6.39 -6.01 4.10
C VAL A 90 -5.94 -5.74 2.65
N ARG A 91 -6.76 -6.15 1.68
CA ARG A 91 -6.45 -5.94 0.26
C ARG A 91 -6.57 -4.45 -0.08
N ALA A 92 -5.56 -3.91 -0.75
CA ALA A 92 -5.48 -2.50 -1.07
C ALA A 92 -4.91 -2.25 -2.47
N ASP A 93 -5.32 -1.14 -3.05
CA ASP A 93 -4.81 -0.66 -4.31
C ASP A 93 -4.04 0.65 -4.10
N LEU A 94 -2.96 0.83 -4.86
CA LEU A 94 -2.05 1.98 -4.72
C LEU A 94 -2.35 3.03 -5.78
N LYS A 95 -2.42 4.31 -5.39
CA LYS A 95 -2.59 5.42 -6.32
C LYS A 95 -1.71 6.60 -5.93
N LYS A 96 -0.91 7.08 -6.89
CA LYS A 96 -0.18 8.33 -6.78
C LYS A 96 -0.78 9.32 -7.75
N THR A 97 -1.14 10.53 -7.28
CA THR A 97 -1.81 11.52 -8.13
C THR A 97 -1.47 12.95 -7.76
N ARG A 98 -1.42 13.82 -8.77
CA ARG A 98 -1.31 15.28 -8.62
C ARG A 98 -2.66 15.98 -8.61
N SER A 99 -3.72 15.27 -8.98
CA SER A 99 -5.03 15.84 -9.27
C SER A 99 -6.11 15.14 -8.47
N THR A 100 -7.18 15.85 -8.20
CA THR A 100 -8.40 15.28 -7.64
C THR A 100 -9.30 14.69 -8.71
N ASN A 101 -8.98 14.91 -10.00
CA ASN A 101 -9.76 14.40 -11.11
C ASN A 101 -9.76 12.86 -11.12
N ASN A 102 -10.95 12.29 -11.29
CA ASN A 102 -11.13 10.84 -11.41
C ASN A 102 -10.81 10.01 -10.17
N ILE A 103 -10.42 10.62 -9.04
CA ILE A 103 -10.06 9.84 -7.83
C ILE A 103 -11.26 9.05 -7.29
N ILE A 104 -12.47 9.63 -7.34
CA ILE A 104 -13.68 8.94 -6.90
C ILE A 104 -13.94 7.72 -7.80
N ARG A 105 -13.85 7.92 -9.12
CA ARG A 105 -14.02 6.83 -10.10
C ARG A 105 -12.97 5.75 -9.91
N TYR A 106 -11.73 6.15 -9.70
CA TYR A 106 -10.63 5.21 -9.41
C TYR A 106 -10.93 4.38 -8.16
N GLY A 107 -11.34 5.00 -7.07
CA GLY A 107 -11.66 4.29 -5.83
C GLY A 107 -12.80 3.30 -6.01
N LYS A 108 -13.84 3.68 -6.73
CA LYS A 108 -14.94 2.75 -7.07
C LYS A 108 -14.45 1.57 -7.90
N HIS A 109 -13.59 1.83 -8.89
CA HIS A 109 -13.03 0.76 -9.74
C HIS A 109 -12.17 -0.20 -8.91
N ALA A 110 -11.31 0.32 -8.04
CA ALA A 110 -10.46 -0.50 -7.18
C ALA A 110 -11.28 -1.47 -6.31
N ILE A 111 -12.36 -0.97 -5.70
CA ILE A 111 -13.21 -1.76 -4.83
C ILE A 111 -14.07 -2.77 -5.62
N ARG A 112 -14.69 -2.32 -6.70
CA ARG A 112 -15.67 -3.14 -7.44
C ARG A 112 -15.04 -4.12 -8.43
N VAL A 113 -13.93 -3.74 -9.05
CA VAL A 113 -13.32 -4.51 -10.15
C VAL A 113 -12.03 -5.18 -9.71
N GLN A 114 -11.16 -4.47 -8.99
CA GLN A 114 -9.85 -4.98 -8.62
C GLN A 114 -9.85 -5.79 -7.32
N ASN A 115 -10.99 -5.93 -6.66
CA ASN A 115 -11.17 -6.68 -5.42
C ASN A 115 -10.38 -6.09 -4.24
N ALA A 116 -10.09 -4.79 -4.25
CA ALA A 116 -9.52 -4.10 -3.12
C ALA A 116 -10.59 -3.79 -2.07
N GLU A 117 -10.22 -3.81 -0.80
CA GLU A 117 -11.09 -3.40 0.31
C GLU A 117 -10.90 -1.92 0.64
N ILE A 118 -9.69 -1.42 0.45
CA ILE A 118 -9.31 -0.03 0.69
C ILE A 118 -8.39 0.49 -0.40
N ILE A 119 -8.16 1.79 -0.42
CA ILE A 119 -7.17 2.41 -1.30
C ILE A 119 -6.09 3.11 -0.49
N LEU A 120 -4.89 3.14 -1.03
CA LEU A 120 -3.73 3.82 -0.46
C LEU A 120 -3.30 4.90 -1.44
N VAL A 121 -3.28 6.15 -1.01
CA VAL A 121 -3.07 7.27 -1.91
C VAL A 121 -1.89 8.12 -1.48
N GLU A 122 -0.99 8.38 -2.42
CA GLU A 122 -0.01 9.46 -2.30
C GLU A 122 -0.52 10.67 -3.09
N PHE A 123 -0.83 11.76 -2.39
CA PHE A 123 -1.15 13.03 -3.05
C PHE A 123 0.15 13.82 -3.24
N GLU A 124 0.46 14.20 -4.48
CA GLU A 124 1.68 14.94 -4.79
C GLU A 124 1.60 16.42 -4.42
N GLN A 125 0.44 16.88 -4.02
CA GLN A 125 0.20 18.21 -3.46
C GLN A 125 -1.02 18.18 -2.54
N TRP A 126 -1.18 19.21 -1.71
CA TRP A 126 -2.29 19.29 -0.78
C TRP A 126 -2.89 20.68 -0.74
N ASN A 127 -4.21 20.76 -0.82
CA ASN A 127 -5.01 21.96 -0.64
C ASN A 127 -6.45 21.58 -0.30
N ASN A 128 -7.35 22.55 -0.22
CA ASN A 128 -8.75 22.30 0.15
C ASN A 128 -9.48 21.35 -0.80
N LYS A 129 -9.12 21.33 -2.08
CA LYS A 129 -9.73 20.40 -3.05
C LYS A 129 -9.43 18.93 -2.70
N PHE A 130 -8.20 18.66 -2.27
CA PHE A 130 -7.78 17.30 -1.86
C PHE A 130 -8.50 16.89 -0.57
N ARG A 131 -8.60 17.81 0.39
CA ARG A 131 -9.36 17.56 1.62
C ARG A 131 -10.83 17.23 1.30
N ASP A 132 -11.46 17.99 0.41
CA ASP A 132 -12.84 17.78 0.03
C ASP A 132 -13.06 16.46 -0.70
N VAL A 133 -12.14 16.04 -1.57
CA VAL A 133 -12.25 14.75 -2.26
C VAL A 133 -12.08 13.58 -1.30
N VAL A 134 -11.20 13.69 -0.32
CA VAL A 134 -11.04 12.66 0.74
C VAL A 134 -12.33 12.51 1.54
N SER A 135 -12.96 13.63 1.91
CA SER A 135 -14.25 13.61 2.61
C SER A 135 -15.35 12.98 1.76
N GLU A 136 -15.36 13.23 0.47
CA GLU A 136 -16.33 12.64 -0.45
C GLU A 136 -16.11 11.13 -0.61
N LEU A 137 -14.87 10.68 -0.73
CA LEU A 137 -14.55 9.25 -0.77
C LEU A 137 -15.14 8.54 0.45
N SER A 138 -14.87 9.06 1.63
CA SER A 138 -15.37 8.50 2.89
C SER A 138 -16.90 8.45 2.92
N ARG A 139 -17.59 9.52 2.51
CA ARG A 139 -19.04 9.55 2.44
C ARG A 139 -19.63 8.52 1.48
N LYS A 140 -18.89 8.15 0.45
CA LYS A 140 -19.27 7.11 -0.52
C LYS A 140 -18.89 5.70 -0.07
N GLY A 141 -18.38 5.54 1.13
CA GLY A 141 -17.98 4.24 1.68
C GLY A 141 -16.64 3.74 1.13
N ILE A 142 -15.82 4.60 0.54
CA ILE A 142 -14.48 4.27 0.05
C ILE A 142 -13.49 4.75 1.10
N HIS A 143 -12.80 3.80 1.72
CA HIS A 143 -11.90 4.07 2.84
C HIS A 143 -10.46 3.69 2.51
N GLY A 144 -9.54 4.15 3.33
CA GLY A 144 -8.14 3.83 3.17
C GLY A 144 -7.23 4.75 3.96
N TYR A 145 -6.03 4.92 3.44
CA TYR A 145 -5.01 5.79 4.01
C TYR A 145 -4.40 6.67 2.92
N TYR A 146 -3.96 7.84 3.31
CA TYR A 146 -3.23 8.71 2.40
C TYR A 146 -2.08 9.41 3.11
N TYR A 147 -1.14 9.88 2.33
CA TYR A 147 -0.11 10.82 2.76
C TYR A 147 0.19 11.79 1.62
N VAL A 148 0.87 12.88 1.96
CA VAL A 148 1.29 13.88 0.97
C VAL A 148 2.77 13.66 0.66
N SER A 149 3.15 13.73 -0.61
CA SER A 149 4.54 13.54 -1.05
C SER A 149 5.51 14.40 -0.23
N GLY A 150 6.58 13.77 0.24
CA GLY A 150 7.56 14.41 1.10
C GLY A 150 7.23 14.36 2.60
N SER A 151 6.04 13.94 2.97
CA SER A 151 5.62 13.71 4.36
C SER A 151 5.54 12.20 4.64
N GLU A 152 5.86 11.80 5.85
CA GLU A 152 5.67 10.42 6.30
C GLU A 152 4.45 10.27 7.21
N LEU A 153 3.65 11.33 7.36
CA LEU A 153 2.46 11.32 8.19
C LEU A 153 1.30 10.66 7.45
N ILE A 154 0.83 9.53 7.99
CA ILE A 154 -0.27 8.76 7.42
C ILE A 154 -1.59 9.21 8.03
N HIS A 155 -2.58 9.45 7.16
CA HIS A 155 -3.95 9.80 7.54
C HIS A 155 -4.90 8.70 7.09
N SER A 156 -5.92 8.42 7.90
CA SER A 156 -7.02 7.50 7.52
C SER A 156 -8.25 8.28 7.04
N PHE A 157 -9.05 7.64 6.24
CA PHE A 157 -10.33 8.21 5.81
C PHE A 157 -11.39 7.13 5.60
#